data_0f8a0728042b3935cdb99c98dae6246c
#
_entry.id   0f8a0728042b3935cdb99c98dae6246c
#
_cell.length_a   1.000
_cell.length_b   1.000
_cell.length_c   1.000
_cell.angle_alpha   90.00
_cell.angle_beta   90.00
_cell.angle_gamma   90.00
#
_symmetry.space_group_name_H-M   'P 1'
#
loop_
_entity.id
_entity.type
_entity.pdbx_description
1 polymer ?
#
loop_
_entity_poly.entity_id
_entity_poly.type
_entity_poly.pdbx_seq_one_letter_code
_entity_poly.pdbx_strand_id
1 'polypeptide(L)'
;MALQLNEAVSARLAELLETRNMTQYQLAMKSGVPRSTISNLVGCTYPSVKLRILHELCQGLGIGLCEFFSSPLFEENNLEP
;
A
#
# COMPACT_ATOMS: atom_id res chain seq x y z
N MET A 1 -13.06 -14.90 0.85
CA MET A 1 -13.76 -13.65 1.24
C MET A 1 -13.24 -12.53 0.36
N ALA A 2 -14.13 -11.77 -0.25
CA ALA A 2 -13.73 -10.70 -1.17
C ALA A 2 -13.39 -9.43 -0.39
N LEU A 3 -12.36 -8.71 -0.87
CA LEU A 3 -11.93 -7.44 -0.32
C LEU A 3 -12.28 -6.31 -1.29
N GLN A 4 -12.53 -5.14 -0.76
CA GLN A 4 -12.55 -3.94 -1.59
C GLN A 4 -11.11 -3.62 -2.01
N LEU A 5 -10.95 -2.94 -3.14
CA LEU A 5 -9.61 -2.65 -3.66
C LEU A 5 -8.76 -1.85 -2.66
N ASN A 6 -9.36 -0.85 -2.00
CA ASN A 6 -8.64 -0.07 -1.00
C ASN A 6 -8.21 -0.91 0.20
N GLU A 7 -8.98 -1.93 0.57
CA GLU A 7 -8.60 -2.86 1.63
C GLU A 7 -7.42 -3.72 1.21
N ALA A 8 -7.40 -4.18 -0.04
CA ALA A 8 -6.29 -4.96 -0.58
C ALA A 8 -5.01 -4.12 -0.63
N VAL A 9 -5.10 -2.86 -1.04
CA VAL A 9 -3.95 -1.95 -1.04
C VAL A 9 -3.42 -1.73 0.38
N SER A 10 -4.30 -1.51 1.33
CA SER A 10 -3.94 -1.33 2.74
C SER A 10 -3.21 -2.57 3.28
N ALA A 11 -3.75 -3.74 3.03
CA ALA A 11 -3.15 -5.00 3.48
C ALA A 11 -1.78 -5.24 2.83
N ARG A 12 -1.65 -4.94 1.53
CA ARG A 12 -0.38 -5.10 0.82
C ARG A 12 0.68 -4.16 1.36
N LEU A 13 0.31 -2.90 1.63
CA LEU A 13 1.24 -1.92 2.18
C LEU A 13 1.75 -2.37 3.55
N ALA A 14 0.85 -2.82 4.42
CA ALA A 14 1.21 -3.32 5.75
C ALA A 14 2.15 -4.53 5.64
N GLU A 15 1.85 -5.45 4.73
CA GLU A 15 2.68 -6.62 4.48
C GLU A 15 4.10 -6.24 4.02
N LEU A 16 4.21 -5.28 3.10
CA LEU A 16 5.50 -4.83 2.60
C LEU A 16 6.32 -4.13 3.67
N LEU A 17 5.69 -3.34 4.52
CA LEU A 17 6.39 -2.73 5.66
C LEU A 17 6.94 -3.79 6.59
N GLU A 18 6.14 -4.81 6.88
CA GLU A 18 6.56 -5.89 7.77
C GLU A 18 7.68 -6.72 7.17
N THR A 19 7.52 -7.16 5.91
CA THR A 19 8.53 -8.01 5.25
C THR A 19 9.85 -7.29 5.03
N ARG A 20 9.82 -5.96 4.91
CA ARG A 20 11.03 -5.15 4.72
C ARG A 20 11.56 -4.59 6.04
N ASN A 21 10.92 -4.93 7.14
CA ASN A 21 11.29 -4.45 8.47
C ASN A 21 11.41 -2.92 8.50
N MET A 22 10.42 -2.26 7.91
CA MET A 22 10.39 -0.80 7.74
C MET A 22 9.23 -0.21 8.52
N THR A 23 9.48 0.89 9.24
CA THR A 23 8.42 1.61 9.95
C THR A 23 7.72 2.58 9.00
N GLN A 24 6.53 3.02 9.39
CA GLN A 24 5.82 4.06 8.65
C GLN A 24 6.64 5.35 8.56
N TYR A 25 7.35 5.69 9.65
CA TYR A 25 8.22 6.86 9.66
C TYR A 25 9.33 6.74 8.61
N GLN A 26 9.99 5.58 8.56
CA GLN A 26 11.06 5.35 7.58
C GLN A 26 10.53 5.44 6.15
N LEU A 27 9.35 4.89 5.91
CA LEU A 27 8.75 4.98 4.58
C LEU A 27 8.40 6.43 4.24
N ALA A 28 7.89 7.21 5.19
CA ALA A 28 7.61 8.63 4.98
C ALA A 28 8.88 9.37 4.58
N MET A 29 9.99 9.10 5.26
CA MET A 29 11.27 9.75 4.95
C MET A 29 11.78 9.36 3.56
N LYS A 30 11.60 8.11 3.17
CA LYS A 30 12.11 7.61 1.89
C LYS A 30 11.22 7.97 0.71
N SER A 31 9.92 8.06 0.91
CA SER A 31 8.95 8.29 -0.16
C SER A 31 8.61 9.76 -0.35
N GLY A 32 8.79 10.57 0.68
CA GLY A 32 8.31 11.95 0.68
C GLY A 32 6.82 12.08 0.94
N VAL A 33 6.12 10.96 1.17
CA VAL A 33 4.70 10.98 1.52
C VAL A 33 4.54 11.25 3.01
N PRO A 34 3.64 12.17 3.41
CA PRO A 34 3.44 12.46 4.83
C PRO A 34 3.09 11.21 5.64
N ARG A 35 3.64 11.10 6.83
CA ARG A 35 3.39 9.95 7.70
C ARG A 35 1.89 9.78 8.00
N SER A 36 1.16 10.89 8.15
CA SER A 36 -0.27 10.84 8.38
C SER A 36 -1.01 10.17 7.22
N THR A 37 -0.59 10.43 5.99
CA THR A 37 -1.15 9.78 4.81
C THR A 37 -0.88 8.28 4.84
N ILE A 38 0.35 7.89 5.16
CA ILE A 38 0.72 6.47 5.26
C ILE A 38 -0.10 5.79 6.36
N SER A 39 -0.22 6.42 7.51
CA SER A 39 -1.00 5.88 8.62
C SER A 39 -2.46 5.67 8.24
N ASN A 40 -3.05 6.63 7.52
CA ASN A 40 -4.43 6.51 7.06
C ASN A 40 -4.59 5.41 6.01
N LEU A 41 -3.60 5.22 5.14
CA LEU A 41 -3.65 4.14 4.16
C LEU A 41 -3.53 2.77 4.81
N VAL A 42 -2.61 2.62 5.76
CA VAL A 42 -2.45 1.35 6.49
C VAL A 42 -3.68 1.05 7.33
N GLY A 43 -4.29 2.09 7.91
CA GLY A 43 -5.52 1.96 8.69
C GLY A 43 -6.79 1.83 7.85
N CYS A 44 -6.66 1.95 6.54
CA CYS A 44 -7.77 1.84 5.59
C CYS A 44 -8.90 2.84 5.89
N THR A 45 -8.53 4.08 6.24
CA THR A 45 -9.51 5.12 6.56
C THR A 45 -10.01 5.87 5.32
N TYR A 46 -9.32 5.71 4.18
CA TYR A 46 -9.73 6.33 2.92
C TYR A 46 -10.43 5.32 2.02
N PRO A 47 -11.47 5.74 1.29
CA PRO A 47 -12.16 4.85 0.35
C PRO A 47 -11.35 4.60 -0.93
N SER A 48 -10.35 5.41 -1.21
CA SER A 48 -9.54 5.27 -2.42
C SER A 48 -8.15 5.83 -2.19
N VAL A 49 -7.23 5.48 -3.11
CA VAL A 49 -5.83 5.91 -3.07
C VAL A 49 -5.50 6.54 -4.42
N LYS A 50 -4.83 7.69 -4.40
CA LYS A 50 -4.32 8.29 -5.65
C LYS A 50 -3.15 7.46 -6.16
N LEU A 51 -3.15 7.16 -7.45
CA LEU A 51 -2.05 6.40 -8.06
C LEU A 51 -0.69 7.06 -7.85
N ARG A 52 -0.65 8.38 -7.88
CA ARG A 52 0.59 9.12 -7.65
C ARG A 52 1.18 8.82 -6.27
N ILE A 53 0.33 8.83 -5.25
CA ILE A 53 0.76 8.52 -3.88
C ILE A 53 1.28 7.09 -3.81
N LEU A 54 0.57 6.15 -4.44
CA LEU A 54 0.99 4.76 -4.48
C LEU A 54 2.35 4.60 -5.16
N HIS A 55 2.56 5.31 -6.27
CA HIS A 55 3.83 5.29 -6.98
C HIS A 55 4.97 5.81 -6.08
N GLU A 56 4.73 6.92 -5.39
CA GLU A 56 5.72 7.49 -4.47
C GLU A 56 6.06 6.52 -3.34
N LEU A 57 5.07 5.82 -2.80
CA LEU A 57 5.29 4.81 -1.77
C LEU A 57 6.12 3.65 -2.30
N CYS A 58 5.85 3.20 -3.53
CA CYS A 58 6.65 2.15 -4.16
C CYS A 58 8.09 2.57 -4.33
N GLN A 59 8.33 3.83 -4.72
CA GLN A 59 9.69 4.35 -4.82
C GLN A 59 10.39 4.33 -3.46
N GLY A 60 9.69 4.70 -2.41
CA GLY A 60 10.24 4.64 -1.06
C GLY A 60 10.51 3.22 -0.58
N LEU A 61 9.71 2.26 -1.03
CA LEU A 61 9.90 0.84 -0.73
C LEU A 61 10.98 0.20 -1.58
N GLY A 62 11.40 0.87 -2.67
CA GLY A 62 12.39 0.30 -3.59
C GLY A 62 11.83 -0.74 -4.52
N ILE A 63 10.54 -0.68 -4.83
CA ILE A 63 9.87 -1.63 -5.72
C ILE A 63 9.15 -0.89 -6.85
N GLY A 64 8.82 -1.62 -7.92
CA GLY A 64 7.96 -1.09 -8.97
C GLY A 64 6.49 -1.31 -8.66
N LEU A 65 5.62 -0.62 -9.41
CA LEU A 65 4.17 -0.80 -9.28
C LEU A 65 3.75 -2.23 -9.58
N CYS A 66 4.37 -2.86 -10.57
CA CYS A 66 4.04 -4.26 -10.90
C CYS A 66 4.31 -5.18 -9.72
N GLU A 67 5.43 -4.96 -9.03
CA GLU A 67 5.77 -5.77 -7.85
C GLU A 67 4.79 -5.52 -6.72
N PHE A 68 4.34 -4.28 -6.54
CA PHE A 68 3.35 -3.97 -5.51
C PHE A 68 2.08 -4.78 -5.71
N PHE A 69 1.60 -4.86 -6.96
CA PHE A 69 0.36 -5.56 -7.28
C PHE A 69 0.55 -7.06 -7.53
N SER A 70 1.77 -7.56 -7.44
CA SER A 70 2.07 -9.00 -7.60
C SER A 70 1.78 -9.73 -6.28
N SER A 71 0.51 -9.89 -5.97
CA SER A 71 0.04 -10.49 -4.73
C SER A 71 -1.33 -11.12 -4.97
N PRO A 72 -1.62 -12.27 -4.31
CA PRO A 72 -2.95 -12.86 -4.38
C PRO A 72 -4.07 -11.93 -3.93
N LEU A 73 -3.75 -10.90 -3.14
CA LEU A 73 -4.73 -9.91 -2.70
C LEU A 73 -5.43 -9.21 -3.87
N PHE A 74 -4.74 -9.09 -5.00
CA PHE A 74 -5.25 -8.36 -6.17
C PHE A 74 -5.83 -9.26 -7.25
N GLU A 75 -5.91 -10.57 -7.02
CA GLU A 75 -6.57 -11.45 -7.97
C GLU A 75 -8.06 -11.12 -8.03
N GLU A 76 -8.63 -11.16 -9.23
CA GLU A 76 -10.00 -10.72 -9.47
C GLU A 76 -11.02 -11.42 -8.58
N ASN A 77 -10.82 -12.72 -8.34
CA ASN A 77 -11.74 -13.48 -7.50
C ASN A 77 -11.62 -13.13 -6.01
N ASN A 78 -10.60 -12.38 -5.61
CA ASN A 78 -10.42 -11.92 -4.23
C ASN A 78 -10.88 -10.47 -4.03
N LEU A 79 -11.29 -9.80 -5.10
CA LEU A 79 -11.72 -8.41 -5.05
C LEU A 79 -13.22 -8.31 -5.27
N GLU A 80 -13.88 -7.41 -4.54
CA GLU A 80 -15.26 -7.06 -4.77
C GLU A 80 -15.38 -6.21 -6.04
N PRO A 81 -16.45 -6.39 -6.81
CA PRO A 81 -16.71 -5.57 -7.99
C PRO A 81 -16.84 -4.08 -7.68
#